data_0ec01b269863d21c39050c1f1c924866
#
_entry.id   0ec01b269863d21c39050c1f1c924866
#
_cell.length_a   1.000
_cell.length_b   1.000
_cell.length_c   1.000
_cell.angle_alpha   90.00
_cell.angle_beta   90.00
_cell.angle_gamma   90.00
#
_symmetry.space_group_name_H-M   'P 1'
#
loop_
_entity.id
_entity.type
_entity.pdbx_description
1 polymer ?
#
loop_
_entity_poly.entity_id
_entity_poly.type
_entity_poly.pdbx_seq_one_letter_code
_entity_poly.pdbx_strand_id
1 'polypeptide(L)'
;MTRACIVLIVLGLICVSLACAQTKQETKVDDLIPLAKTFVDQMNKGDFTAATQPFDATMHSVMPPEKLNATWQALLGQAGAFKQQVGTHTAKAQGYDIVFVTCEFAQAKVDVKVVFDSQKKIAGLFFLPADTSQDYKPASYVKPGSFQSKEVTVGGGEWPLPGTLTLPRGAGPFPALVLVHGSGPQDRDETIGPNKPFRDLAEGLASEGIAVLRYEKRTKVYGHKMASIKNLTVNDETVDDAAAAVALLLKTPGIDPKRVFVLGHSLGGMILHRVVKEAPQVRGLIVMAGSTRRLDEVILEQTAFIAGLKEHLTDADKQEVEKLKKEMARLNDPDIANHPDAVIMGVPVSYWLDLRKLNPPQEAKSLTQPMLILQGGKDYQVTEKDFANWKAALSGRKDVTFKFYPNLYHSFMPGEKTPADYEKPGHVVKEVVDDIASWIRRNGE
;
A
#
# COMPACT_ATOMS: atom_id res chain seq x y z
N MET A 1 -8.61 -5.50 24.29
CA MET A 1 -9.17 -4.17 23.91
C MET A 1 -8.43 -3.69 22.69
N THR A 2 -8.88 -4.03 21.53
CA THR A 2 -8.24 -3.71 20.25
C THR A 2 -8.89 -2.45 19.66
N ARG A 3 -8.15 -1.37 19.59
CA ARG A 3 -8.60 -0.13 18.91
C ARG A 3 -8.11 -0.18 17.47
N ALA A 4 -9.06 -0.10 16.55
CA ALA A 4 -8.79 -0.04 15.12
C ALA A 4 -8.07 1.27 14.76
N CYS A 5 -7.04 1.17 13.91
CA CYS A 5 -6.38 2.33 13.30
C CYS A 5 -7.36 3.05 12.37
N ILE A 6 -7.66 4.29 12.69
CA ILE A 6 -8.35 5.23 11.79
C ILE A 6 -7.27 6.07 11.10
N VAL A 7 -7.21 5.98 9.79
CA VAL A 7 -6.30 6.81 8.98
C VAL A 7 -6.87 8.22 8.89
N LEU A 8 -6.25 9.17 9.59
CA LEU A 8 -6.56 10.60 9.46
C LEU A 8 -5.81 11.17 8.24
N ILE A 9 -6.55 11.48 7.19
CA ILE A 9 -6.07 12.27 6.04
C ILE A 9 -6.22 13.75 6.38
N VAL A 10 -5.10 14.46 6.52
CA VAL A 10 -5.10 15.93 6.66
C VAL A 10 -4.70 16.54 5.33
N LEU A 11 -5.60 17.30 4.72
CA LEU A 11 -5.36 18.12 3.52
C LEU A 11 -4.45 19.31 3.86
N GLY A 12 -3.33 19.42 3.17
CA GLY A 12 -2.46 20.61 3.20
C GLY A 12 -2.60 21.43 1.94
N LEU A 13 -3.06 22.66 2.07
CA LEU A 13 -3.04 23.69 1.01
C LEU A 13 -1.65 24.31 0.92
N ILE A 14 -1.09 24.38 -0.29
CA ILE A 14 0.21 25.03 -0.58
C ILE A 14 -0.05 26.31 -1.38
N CYS A 15 0.34 27.44 -0.81
CA CYS A 15 0.52 28.69 -1.56
C CYS A 15 1.99 28.86 -1.93
N VAL A 16 2.26 29.08 -3.23
CA VAL A 16 3.60 29.36 -3.76
C VAL A 16 3.77 30.87 -3.92
N SER A 17 4.80 31.44 -3.30
CA SER A 17 5.29 32.78 -3.60
C SER A 17 6.78 32.73 -3.98
N LEU A 18 7.11 33.26 -5.16
CA LEU A 18 8.48 33.49 -5.66
C LEU A 18 9.13 34.69 -4.97
N ALA A 19 10.37 34.55 -4.50
CA ALA A 19 11.33 35.65 -4.44
C ALA A 19 12.78 35.24 -4.15
N CYS A 20 13.69 35.79 -4.95
CA CYS A 20 15.10 36.15 -4.75
C CYS A 20 16.15 35.11 -4.29
N ALA A 21 17.16 35.02 -5.16
CA ALA A 21 18.41 34.28 -4.95
C ALA A 21 19.33 34.94 -3.89
N GLN A 22 19.66 34.21 -2.86
CA GLN A 22 20.83 34.41 -2.02
C GLN A 22 21.57 33.06 -1.92
N THR A 23 22.89 33.09 -2.04
CA THR A 23 23.78 31.95 -1.91
C THR A 23 23.50 31.16 -0.63
N LYS A 24 22.86 30.01 -0.74
CA LYS A 24 22.53 29.13 0.37
C LYS A 24 23.69 28.16 0.63
N GLN A 25 24.22 28.23 1.83
CA GLN A 25 24.98 27.14 2.43
C GLN A 25 24.01 25.92 2.53
N GLU A 26 24.29 24.83 1.80
CA GLU A 26 23.47 23.62 1.86
C GLU A 26 23.49 23.07 3.30
N THR A 27 22.38 23.21 3.99
CA THR A 27 22.19 22.62 5.31
C THR A 27 22.06 21.11 5.14
N LYS A 28 22.85 20.33 5.86
CA LYS A 28 22.60 18.90 5.92
C LYS A 28 21.29 18.67 6.69
N VAL A 29 20.39 17.83 6.17
CA VAL A 29 19.09 17.55 6.81
C VAL A 29 19.29 17.03 8.25
N ASP A 30 20.39 16.33 8.49
CA ASP A 30 20.77 15.83 9.80
C ASP A 30 20.93 16.93 10.89
N ASP A 31 21.24 18.17 10.49
CA ASP A 31 21.32 19.31 11.41
C ASP A 31 19.95 19.73 11.98
N LEU A 32 18.83 19.24 11.37
CA LEU A 32 17.47 19.51 11.82
C LEU A 32 16.93 18.45 12.79
N ILE A 33 17.62 17.32 12.93
CA ILE A 33 17.21 16.24 13.86
C ILE A 33 17.07 16.76 15.31
N PRO A 34 18.02 17.53 15.87
CA PRO A 34 17.86 18.06 17.23
C PRO A 34 16.63 18.94 17.39
N LEU A 35 16.29 19.76 16.37
CA LEU A 35 15.12 20.63 16.41
C LEU A 35 13.81 19.82 16.42
N ALA A 36 13.71 18.80 15.57
CA ALA A 36 12.55 17.91 15.51
C ALA A 36 12.39 17.13 16.84
N LYS A 37 13.48 16.65 17.43
CA LYS A 37 13.45 15.94 18.71
C LYS A 37 13.00 16.86 19.85
N THR A 38 13.53 18.09 19.91
CA THR A 38 13.14 19.10 20.90
C THR A 38 11.65 19.46 20.76
N PHE A 39 11.14 19.58 19.54
CA PHE A 39 9.72 19.79 19.28
C PHE A 39 8.84 18.69 19.89
N VAL A 40 9.21 17.42 19.69
CA VAL A 40 8.50 16.28 20.30
C VAL A 40 8.58 16.31 21.82
N ASP A 41 9.75 16.63 22.37
CA ASP A 41 9.93 16.72 23.84
C ASP A 41 9.05 17.83 24.45
N GLN A 42 8.91 18.97 23.76
CA GLN A 42 8.05 20.08 24.20
C GLN A 42 6.56 19.65 24.20
N MET A 43 6.09 18.98 23.15
CA MET A 43 4.73 18.42 23.12
C MET A 43 4.49 17.46 24.27
N ASN A 44 5.44 16.54 24.53
CA ASN A 44 5.31 15.58 25.62
C ASN A 44 5.32 16.21 27.02
N LYS A 45 6.03 17.35 27.19
CA LYS A 45 6.02 18.14 28.42
C LYS A 45 4.76 19.01 28.60
N GLY A 46 3.92 19.10 27.57
CA GLY A 46 2.75 19.96 27.56
C GLY A 46 3.08 21.45 27.26
N ASP A 47 4.31 21.75 26.85
CA ASP A 47 4.73 23.12 26.51
C ASP A 47 4.45 23.42 25.02
N PHE A 48 3.17 23.51 24.69
CA PHE A 48 2.73 23.75 23.30
C PHE A 48 3.06 25.15 22.80
N THR A 49 3.22 26.12 23.72
CA THR A 49 3.66 27.47 23.37
C THR A 49 5.10 27.45 22.84
N ALA A 50 6.01 26.78 23.53
CA ALA A 50 7.38 26.63 23.06
C ALA A 50 7.45 25.76 21.80
N ALA A 51 6.66 24.69 21.71
CA ALA A 51 6.62 23.80 20.56
C ALA A 51 6.21 24.53 19.26
N THR A 52 5.33 25.53 19.34
CA THR A 52 4.89 26.29 18.15
C THR A 52 5.82 27.43 17.75
N GLN A 53 6.77 27.85 18.59
CA GLN A 53 7.69 28.96 18.25
C GLN A 53 8.47 28.76 16.93
N PRO A 54 8.95 27.56 16.57
CA PRO A 54 9.66 27.34 15.31
C PRO A 54 8.74 27.21 14.09
N PHE A 55 7.44 27.38 14.19
CA PHE A 55 6.51 27.28 13.09
C PHE A 55 6.72 28.41 12.06
N ASP A 56 6.41 28.16 10.79
CA ASP A 56 6.26 29.22 9.80
C ASP A 56 4.92 29.97 9.98
N ALA A 57 4.70 31.01 9.21
CA ALA A 57 3.47 31.84 9.32
C ALA A 57 2.20 31.04 9.02
N THR A 58 2.27 30.07 8.11
CA THR A 58 1.15 29.21 7.73
C THR A 58 0.81 28.27 8.88
N MET A 59 1.82 27.58 9.42
CA MET A 59 1.63 26.66 10.55
C MET A 59 1.14 27.39 11.80
N HIS A 60 1.63 28.58 12.09
CA HIS A 60 1.09 29.41 13.19
C HIS A 60 -0.41 29.68 13.04
N SER A 61 -0.87 29.94 11.80
CA SER A 61 -2.29 30.20 11.53
C SER A 61 -3.15 28.95 11.65
N VAL A 62 -2.70 27.80 11.12
CA VAL A 62 -3.52 26.57 11.02
C VAL A 62 -3.39 25.66 12.23
N MET A 63 -2.31 25.80 13.04
CA MET A 63 -1.99 24.93 14.18
C MET A 63 -1.50 25.76 15.37
N PRO A 64 -2.33 26.64 15.96
CA PRO A 64 -1.97 27.35 17.19
C PRO A 64 -1.78 26.38 18.36
N PRO A 65 -1.16 26.83 19.48
CA PRO A 65 -0.82 25.97 20.64
C PRO A 65 -1.98 25.12 21.15
N GLU A 66 -3.19 25.67 21.21
CA GLU A 66 -4.39 24.98 21.68
C GLU A 66 -4.77 23.82 20.76
N LYS A 67 -4.67 24.03 19.44
CA LYS A 67 -4.97 23.01 18.44
C LYS A 67 -3.90 21.92 18.40
N LEU A 68 -2.63 22.29 18.57
CA LEU A 68 -1.53 21.36 18.70
C LEU A 68 -1.72 20.48 19.95
N ASN A 69 -2.11 21.06 21.08
CA ASN A 69 -2.47 20.32 22.29
C ASN A 69 -3.61 19.34 22.03
N ALA A 70 -4.71 19.79 21.46
CA ALA A 70 -5.85 18.92 21.15
C ALA A 70 -5.45 17.73 20.25
N THR A 71 -4.59 18.00 19.23
CA THR A 71 -4.08 16.96 18.33
C THR A 71 -3.19 15.97 19.08
N TRP A 72 -2.31 16.43 19.97
CA TRP A 72 -1.46 15.57 20.77
C TRP A 72 -2.27 14.72 21.75
N GLN A 73 -3.29 15.29 22.41
CA GLN A 73 -4.18 14.54 23.31
C GLN A 73 -4.99 13.47 22.54
N ALA A 74 -5.45 13.77 21.32
CA ALA A 74 -6.11 12.80 20.46
C ALA A 74 -5.17 11.65 20.09
N LEU A 75 -3.91 11.94 19.78
CA LEU A 75 -2.88 10.92 19.53
C LEU A 75 -2.65 10.05 20.78
N LEU A 76 -2.49 10.66 21.95
CA LEU A 76 -2.34 9.91 23.22
C LEU A 76 -3.56 9.02 23.51
N GLY A 77 -4.76 9.48 23.17
CA GLY A 77 -5.99 8.70 23.27
C GLY A 77 -6.01 7.47 22.34
N GLN A 78 -5.37 7.54 21.21
CA GLN A 78 -5.31 6.46 20.21
C GLN A 78 -4.12 5.52 20.42
N ALA A 79 -2.92 6.08 20.59
CA ALA A 79 -1.67 5.33 20.68
C ALA A 79 -1.27 4.95 22.12
N GLY A 80 -2.00 5.46 23.11
CA GLY A 80 -1.65 5.32 24.53
C GLY A 80 -0.62 6.36 25.01
N ALA A 81 -0.17 6.23 26.25
CA ALA A 81 0.82 7.13 26.84
C ALA A 81 2.14 7.11 26.04
N PHE A 82 2.73 8.29 25.83
CA PHE A 82 4.08 8.41 25.26
C PHE A 82 5.11 7.77 26.21
N LYS A 83 6.05 6.99 25.66
CA LYS A 83 7.13 6.38 26.41
C LYS A 83 8.46 7.07 26.12
N GLN A 84 8.89 7.06 24.87
CA GLN A 84 10.21 7.57 24.46
C GLN A 84 10.32 7.81 22.95
N GLN A 85 11.32 8.58 22.54
CA GLN A 85 11.80 8.63 21.17
C GLN A 85 12.78 7.46 20.94
N VAL A 86 12.55 6.64 19.91
CA VAL A 86 13.34 5.41 19.66
C VAL A 86 14.19 5.49 18.41
N GLY A 87 13.96 6.45 17.50
CA GLY A 87 14.74 6.59 16.27
C GLY A 87 14.47 7.91 15.55
N THR A 88 15.28 8.17 14.51
CA THR A 88 15.06 9.27 13.57
C THR A 88 15.52 8.83 12.19
N HIS A 89 14.81 9.29 11.15
CA HIS A 89 15.27 9.22 9.78
C HIS A 89 14.90 10.49 9.03
N THR A 90 15.52 10.73 7.88
CA THR A 90 15.36 11.98 7.13
C THR A 90 14.97 11.73 5.68
N ALA A 91 14.29 12.71 5.08
CA ALA A 91 13.97 12.72 3.65
C ALA A 91 14.00 14.15 3.11
N LYS A 92 14.01 14.28 1.77
CA LYS A 92 13.80 15.55 1.07
C LYS A 92 12.67 15.38 0.07
N ALA A 93 11.74 16.31 0.04
CA ALA A 93 10.65 16.31 -0.93
C ALA A 93 10.25 17.74 -1.29
N GLN A 94 10.09 18.03 -2.58
CA GLN A 94 9.59 19.31 -3.09
C GLN A 94 10.30 20.56 -2.53
N GLY A 95 11.60 20.46 -2.24
CA GLY A 95 12.40 21.57 -1.69
C GLY A 95 12.30 21.72 -0.17
N TYR A 96 11.60 20.84 0.52
CA TYR A 96 11.53 20.77 1.97
C TYR A 96 12.48 19.71 2.52
N ASP A 97 13.04 19.97 3.69
CA ASP A 97 13.76 19.01 4.49
C ASP A 97 12.81 18.36 5.49
N ILE A 98 12.83 17.03 5.61
CA ILE A 98 11.88 16.28 6.42
C ILE A 98 12.65 15.47 7.45
N VAL A 99 12.26 15.58 8.71
CA VAL A 99 12.75 14.73 9.80
C VAL A 99 11.58 13.94 10.35
N PHE A 100 11.75 12.64 10.45
CA PHE A 100 10.85 11.75 11.16
C PHE A 100 11.46 11.42 12.52
N VAL A 101 10.70 11.62 13.57
CA VAL A 101 11.07 11.22 14.93
C VAL A 101 10.18 10.04 15.29
N THR A 102 10.76 8.84 15.34
CA THR A 102 10.04 7.63 15.73
C THR A 102 9.83 7.60 17.22
N CYS A 103 8.60 7.59 17.66
CA CYS A 103 8.16 7.62 19.05
C CYS A 103 7.47 6.32 19.42
N GLU A 104 7.83 5.75 20.57
CA GLU A 104 7.15 4.63 21.20
C GLU A 104 6.07 5.15 22.14
N PHE A 105 4.84 4.66 21.95
CA PHE A 105 3.70 4.86 22.84
C PHE A 105 3.32 3.53 23.49
N ALA A 106 2.38 3.55 24.43
CA ALA A 106 1.99 2.34 25.14
C ALA A 106 1.33 1.28 24.23
N GLN A 107 0.70 1.69 23.11
CA GLN A 107 -0.07 0.83 22.23
C GLN A 107 0.39 0.86 20.76
N ALA A 108 1.30 1.79 20.39
CA ALA A 108 1.77 1.95 19.01
C ALA A 108 3.15 2.60 18.94
N LYS A 109 3.84 2.43 17.80
CA LYS A 109 4.96 3.30 17.38
C LYS A 109 4.46 4.28 16.34
N VAL A 110 4.82 5.56 16.47
CA VAL A 110 4.37 6.64 15.58
C VAL A 110 5.59 7.45 15.13
N ASP A 111 5.67 7.73 13.83
CA ASP A 111 6.60 8.71 13.29
C ASP A 111 5.98 10.10 13.34
N VAL A 112 6.59 10.99 14.11
CA VAL A 112 6.30 12.42 14.08
C VAL A 112 7.08 13.01 12.91
N LYS A 113 6.40 13.22 11.78
CA LYS A 113 6.98 13.81 10.58
C LYS A 113 6.96 15.33 10.71
N VAL A 114 8.14 15.93 10.83
CA VAL A 114 8.36 17.38 10.92
C VAL A 114 8.96 17.85 9.60
N VAL A 115 8.25 18.73 8.91
CA VAL A 115 8.66 19.29 7.62
C VAL A 115 9.24 20.66 7.84
N PHE A 116 10.46 20.91 7.38
CA PHE A 116 11.17 22.17 7.52
C PHE A 116 11.29 22.88 6.17
N ASP A 117 11.03 24.20 6.18
CA ASP A 117 11.31 25.06 5.05
C ASP A 117 12.80 25.41 4.95
N SER A 118 13.13 26.19 3.92
CA SER A 118 14.50 26.67 3.68
C SER A 118 15.04 27.62 4.76
N GLN A 119 14.19 28.13 5.66
CA GLN A 119 14.56 28.98 6.79
C GLN A 119 14.63 28.20 8.11
N LYS A 120 14.56 26.87 8.05
CA LYS A 120 14.51 25.94 9.19
C LYS A 120 13.28 26.16 10.09
N LYS A 121 12.20 26.70 9.53
CA LYS A 121 10.91 26.81 10.20
C LYS A 121 10.10 25.54 9.92
N ILE A 122 9.28 25.13 10.90
CA ILE A 122 8.37 24.02 10.71
C ILE A 122 7.20 24.47 9.85
N ALA A 123 7.14 23.94 8.62
CA ALA A 123 6.15 24.20 7.58
C ALA A 123 5.10 23.09 7.45
N GLY A 124 5.23 22.01 8.23
CA GLY A 124 4.25 20.92 8.24
C GLY A 124 4.51 19.93 9.37
N LEU A 125 3.43 19.31 9.87
CA LEU A 125 3.45 18.32 10.94
C LEU A 125 2.44 17.22 10.63
N PHE A 126 2.90 15.95 10.72
CA PHE A 126 2.06 14.78 10.52
C PHE A 126 2.42 13.70 11.54
N PHE A 127 1.42 12.94 11.98
CA PHE A 127 1.59 11.75 12.80
C PHE A 127 1.25 10.54 11.95
N LEU A 128 2.24 9.69 11.70
CA LEU A 128 2.15 8.55 10.80
C LEU A 128 2.46 7.27 11.58
N PRO A 129 1.94 6.11 11.20
CA PRO A 129 2.49 4.86 11.70
C PRO A 129 4.01 4.84 11.48
N ALA A 130 4.78 4.40 12.48
CA ALA A 130 6.24 4.36 12.36
C ALA A 130 6.67 3.43 11.22
N ASP A 131 7.67 3.88 10.45
CA ASP A 131 8.32 3.02 9.49
C ASP A 131 9.17 1.97 10.22
N THR A 132 8.57 0.82 10.47
CA THR A 132 9.26 -0.35 11.04
C THR A 132 10.02 -1.16 9.99
N SER A 133 10.19 -0.62 8.79
CA SER A 133 10.84 -1.30 7.67
C SER A 133 12.30 -1.68 7.94
N GLN A 134 12.96 -0.98 8.87
CA GLN A 134 14.32 -1.26 9.31
C GLN A 134 14.40 -2.53 10.18
N ASP A 135 13.30 -2.95 10.81
CA ASP A 135 13.26 -4.12 11.69
C ASP A 135 12.97 -5.42 10.90
N TYR A 136 12.68 -5.33 9.59
CA TYR A 136 12.37 -6.49 8.78
C TYR A 136 13.59 -7.41 8.65
N LYS A 137 13.38 -8.67 9.01
CA LYS A 137 14.33 -9.77 8.78
C LYS A 137 13.78 -10.68 7.69
N PRO A 138 14.62 -11.19 6.77
CA PRO A 138 14.13 -12.16 5.77
C PRO A 138 13.52 -13.39 6.42
N ALA A 139 12.49 -13.95 5.78
CA ALA A 139 11.88 -15.20 6.21
C ALA A 139 12.89 -16.36 6.22
N SER A 140 12.68 -17.34 7.09
CA SER A 140 13.63 -18.47 7.28
C SER A 140 13.84 -19.33 6.03
N TYR A 141 12.91 -19.31 5.07
CA TYR A 141 13.01 -20.03 3.79
C TYR A 141 13.81 -19.25 2.73
N VAL A 142 14.15 -18.00 2.97
CA VAL A 142 14.94 -17.19 2.05
C VAL A 142 16.41 -17.62 2.12
N LYS A 143 17.03 -17.79 0.95
CA LYS A 143 18.45 -18.14 0.77
C LYS A 143 19.21 -16.94 0.19
N PRO A 144 19.69 -15.99 0.99
CA PRO A 144 20.22 -14.71 0.51
C PRO A 144 21.35 -14.83 -0.52
N GLY A 145 22.15 -15.91 -0.45
CA GLY A 145 23.24 -16.20 -1.40
C GLY A 145 22.78 -16.69 -2.78
N SER A 146 21.51 -17.06 -2.95
CA SER A 146 20.98 -17.67 -4.20
C SER A 146 20.44 -16.67 -5.22
N PHE A 147 20.34 -15.40 -4.87
CA PHE A 147 19.84 -14.33 -5.75
C PHE A 147 20.62 -13.02 -5.58
N GLN A 148 20.29 -12.05 -6.40
CA GLN A 148 20.75 -10.65 -6.29
C GLN A 148 19.57 -9.72 -6.57
N SER A 149 19.56 -8.56 -5.92
CA SER A 149 18.58 -7.50 -6.15
C SER A 149 19.21 -6.37 -6.94
N LYS A 150 18.48 -5.86 -7.92
CA LYS A 150 18.90 -4.74 -8.79
C LYS A 150 17.79 -3.71 -8.83
N GLU A 151 18.12 -2.44 -8.61
CA GLU A 151 17.20 -1.33 -8.84
C GLU A 151 16.92 -1.19 -10.33
N VAL A 152 15.66 -0.98 -10.65
CA VAL A 152 15.14 -0.81 -12.01
C VAL A 152 14.11 0.31 -12.03
N THR A 153 13.77 0.78 -13.23
CA THR A 153 12.67 1.73 -13.43
C THR A 153 11.60 1.06 -14.27
N VAL A 154 10.37 1.02 -13.75
CA VAL A 154 9.19 0.54 -14.46
C VAL A 154 8.52 1.73 -15.15
N GLY A 155 8.10 1.55 -16.40
CA GLY A 155 7.49 2.62 -17.19
C GLY A 155 8.49 3.67 -17.65
N GLY A 156 7.98 4.84 -17.97
CA GLY A 156 8.77 5.98 -18.48
C GLY A 156 7.91 7.21 -18.69
N GLY A 157 8.42 8.18 -19.48
CA GLY A 157 7.71 9.43 -19.76
C GLY A 157 7.44 10.22 -18.46
N GLU A 158 6.18 10.46 -18.18
CA GLU A 158 5.75 11.25 -17.01
C GLU A 158 5.67 10.46 -15.70
N TRP A 159 5.72 9.11 -15.76
CA TRP A 159 5.41 8.22 -14.64
C TRP A 159 6.47 7.13 -14.41
N PRO A 160 7.78 7.44 -14.38
CA PRO A 160 8.82 6.44 -14.08
C PRO A 160 8.70 5.98 -12.62
N LEU A 161 8.56 4.68 -12.41
CA LEU A 161 8.38 4.11 -11.07
C LEU A 161 9.65 3.38 -10.63
N PRO A 162 10.22 3.72 -9.47
CA PRO A 162 11.30 2.94 -8.89
C PRO A 162 10.85 1.51 -8.60
N GLY A 163 11.69 0.53 -8.90
CA GLY A 163 11.41 -0.88 -8.65
C GLY A 163 12.67 -1.66 -8.33
N THR A 164 12.47 -2.89 -7.85
CA THR A 164 13.54 -3.84 -7.57
C THR A 164 13.29 -5.13 -8.34
N LEU A 165 14.23 -5.53 -9.17
CA LEU A 165 14.27 -6.86 -9.76
C LEU A 165 15.13 -7.77 -8.89
N THR A 166 14.51 -8.78 -8.27
CA THR A 166 15.19 -9.84 -7.54
C THR A 166 15.43 -11.00 -8.50
N LEU A 167 16.70 -11.22 -8.87
CA LEU A 167 17.11 -12.15 -9.93
C LEU A 167 17.88 -13.32 -9.32
N PRO A 168 17.51 -14.60 -9.60
CA PRO A 168 18.28 -15.75 -9.16
C PRO A 168 19.70 -15.73 -9.70
N ARG A 169 20.65 -16.30 -8.97
CA ARG A 169 22.02 -16.52 -9.45
C ARG A 169 22.09 -17.79 -10.29
N GLY A 170 22.97 -17.80 -11.29
CA GLY A 170 23.19 -18.95 -12.16
C GLY A 170 22.97 -18.65 -13.63
N ALA A 171 22.97 -19.70 -14.43
CA ALA A 171 22.75 -19.62 -15.88
C ALA A 171 21.25 -19.60 -16.18
N GLY A 172 20.66 -18.41 -16.43
CA GLY A 172 19.30 -18.31 -16.94
C GLY A 172 19.11 -18.99 -18.31
N PRO A 173 18.01 -18.73 -19.04
CA PRO A 173 17.00 -17.74 -18.69
C PRO A 173 16.00 -18.23 -17.62
N PHE A 174 15.67 -17.35 -16.69
CA PHE A 174 14.74 -17.66 -15.57
C PHE A 174 13.29 -17.31 -15.93
N PRO A 175 12.30 -18.07 -15.41
CA PRO A 175 10.94 -17.58 -15.37
C PRO A 175 10.87 -16.33 -14.50
N ALA A 176 9.91 -15.45 -14.77
CA ALA A 176 9.78 -14.20 -14.03
C ALA A 176 8.33 -13.90 -13.63
N LEU A 177 8.17 -13.18 -12.52
CA LEU A 177 6.89 -12.80 -11.96
C LEU A 177 6.87 -11.28 -11.71
N VAL A 178 5.81 -10.61 -12.16
CA VAL A 178 5.47 -9.24 -11.75
C VAL A 178 4.50 -9.31 -10.57
N LEU A 179 4.74 -8.54 -9.51
CA LEU A 179 3.80 -8.37 -8.40
C LEU A 179 3.01 -7.07 -8.58
N VAL A 180 1.67 -7.18 -8.58
CA VAL A 180 0.72 -6.08 -8.77
C VAL A 180 -0.05 -5.85 -7.48
N HIS A 181 0.05 -4.65 -6.95
CA HIS A 181 -0.43 -4.26 -5.62
C HIS A 181 -1.95 -4.26 -5.49
N GLY A 182 -2.38 -4.38 -4.23
CA GLY A 182 -3.74 -4.07 -3.78
C GLY A 182 -4.09 -2.59 -3.82
N SER A 183 -5.19 -2.21 -3.20
CA SER A 183 -5.66 -0.82 -3.13
C SER A 183 -4.75 0.08 -2.27
N GLY A 184 -4.80 1.39 -2.53
CA GLY A 184 -4.05 2.39 -1.78
C GLY A 184 -2.62 2.65 -2.31
N PRO A 185 -1.92 3.63 -1.73
CA PRO A 185 -0.59 4.05 -2.15
C PRO A 185 0.50 3.14 -1.56
N GLN A 186 0.70 1.98 -2.16
CA GLN A 186 1.61 0.94 -1.70
C GLN A 186 3.06 1.17 -2.14
N ASP A 187 4.02 0.85 -1.26
CA ASP A 187 5.40 0.71 -1.66
C ASP A 187 5.65 -0.62 -2.38
N ARG A 188 6.85 -0.81 -2.95
CA ARG A 188 7.23 -2.03 -3.69
C ARG A 188 7.12 -3.32 -2.87
N ASP A 189 7.16 -3.22 -1.55
CA ASP A 189 7.11 -4.35 -0.62
C ASP A 189 5.68 -4.66 -0.17
N GLU A 190 4.70 -3.80 -0.55
CA GLU A 190 3.32 -3.81 -0.04
C GLU A 190 3.31 -3.81 1.49
N THR A 191 4.09 -2.89 2.07
CA THR A 191 4.33 -2.82 3.51
C THR A 191 3.05 -2.53 4.29
N ILE A 192 2.72 -3.41 5.22
CA ILE A 192 1.58 -3.27 6.13
C ILE A 192 2.08 -3.49 7.57
N GLY A 193 2.15 -2.43 8.36
CA GLY A 193 2.77 -2.49 9.68
C GLY A 193 4.22 -3.00 9.59
N PRO A 194 4.63 -4.01 10.38
CA PRO A 194 5.98 -4.57 10.32
C PRO A 194 6.19 -5.53 9.13
N ASN A 195 5.16 -5.84 8.34
CA ASN A 195 5.15 -6.92 7.37
C ASN A 195 5.41 -6.43 5.95
N LYS A 196 6.11 -7.23 5.14
CA LYS A 196 6.50 -6.93 3.76
C LYS A 196 6.18 -8.10 2.83
N PRO A 197 4.89 -8.40 2.58
CA PRO A 197 4.49 -9.61 1.85
C PRO A 197 5.10 -9.72 0.46
N PHE A 198 5.23 -8.63 -0.28
CA PHE A 198 5.85 -8.67 -1.61
C PHE A 198 7.36 -8.90 -1.55
N ARG A 199 8.04 -8.46 -0.49
CA ARG A 199 9.44 -8.79 -0.29
C ARG A 199 9.62 -10.26 0.05
N ASP A 200 8.78 -10.81 0.92
CA ASP A 200 8.76 -12.23 1.26
C ASP A 200 8.59 -13.10 0.02
N LEU A 201 7.60 -12.77 -0.83
CA LEU A 201 7.37 -13.47 -2.10
C LEU A 201 8.58 -13.34 -3.03
N ALA A 202 9.13 -12.14 -3.17
CA ALA A 202 10.22 -11.90 -4.11
C ALA A 202 11.50 -12.66 -3.71
N GLU A 203 11.92 -12.55 -2.45
CA GLU A 203 13.13 -13.22 -1.97
C GLU A 203 12.94 -14.73 -1.86
N GLY A 204 11.73 -15.18 -1.46
CA GLY A 204 11.38 -16.60 -1.41
C GLY A 204 11.37 -17.25 -2.80
N LEU A 205 10.68 -16.66 -3.76
CA LEU A 205 10.59 -17.18 -5.13
C LEU A 205 11.94 -17.10 -5.86
N ALA A 206 12.73 -16.05 -5.61
CA ALA A 206 14.08 -15.96 -6.17
C ALA A 206 15.01 -17.05 -5.60
N SER A 207 14.83 -17.42 -4.33
CA SER A 207 15.49 -18.59 -3.72
C SER A 207 15.12 -19.91 -4.38
N GLU A 208 13.98 -19.95 -5.06
CA GLU A 208 13.46 -21.09 -5.81
C GLU A 208 13.69 -20.99 -7.33
N GLY A 209 14.52 -20.02 -7.79
CA GLY A 209 14.92 -19.89 -9.19
C GLY A 209 13.93 -19.10 -10.08
N ILE A 210 13.07 -18.29 -9.51
CA ILE A 210 12.10 -17.44 -10.22
C ILE A 210 12.47 -15.98 -9.98
N ALA A 211 12.69 -15.21 -11.04
CA ALA A 211 12.92 -13.78 -10.94
C ALA A 211 11.63 -13.05 -10.55
N VAL A 212 11.72 -12.00 -9.71
CA VAL A 212 10.54 -11.26 -9.27
C VAL A 212 10.78 -9.76 -9.38
N LEU A 213 9.84 -9.07 -10.03
CA LEU A 213 9.82 -7.61 -10.16
C LEU A 213 8.76 -7.02 -9.21
N ARG A 214 9.21 -6.12 -8.35
CA ARG A 214 8.41 -5.25 -7.46
C ARG A 214 8.67 -3.81 -7.81
N TYR A 215 7.68 -2.94 -7.69
CA TYR A 215 7.83 -1.51 -8.00
C TYR A 215 6.95 -0.66 -7.09
N GLU A 216 7.31 0.61 -6.91
CA GLU A 216 6.48 1.58 -6.18
C GLU A 216 5.18 1.83 -6.94
N LYS A 217 4.04 1.78 -6.26
CA LYS A 217 2.76 2.10 -6.90
C LYS A 217 2.71 3.57 -7.30
N ARG A 218 2.08 3.90 -8.42
CA ARG A 218 1.99 5.26 -8.95
C ARG A 218 1.39 6.24 -7.94
N THR A 219 0.36 5.83 -7.20
CA THR A 219 -0.26 6.62 -6.12
C THR A 219 0.70 6.89 -4.95
N LYS A 220 1.67 6.03 -4.71
CA LYS A 220 2.73 6.25 -3.70
C LYS A 220 3.71 7.33 -4.13
N VAL A 221 4.15 7.28 -5.39
CA VAL A 221 5.18 8.18 -5.92
C VAL A 221 4.59 9.53 -6.33
N TYR A 222 3.42 9.53 -6.94
CA TYR A 222 2.82 10.67 -7.63
C TYR A 222 1.42 11.04 -7.14
N GLY A 223 1.07 10.72 -5.89
CA GLY A 223 -0.29 10.92 -5.37
C GLY A 223 -0.89 12.31 -5.66
N HIS A 224 -0.13 13.39 -5.43
CA HIS A 224 -0.58 14.74 -5.73
C HIS A 224 -0.83 14.99 -7.24
N LYS A 225 0.07 14.50 -8.10
CA LYS A 225 -0.06 14.62 -9.55
C LYS A 225 -1.26 13.82 -10.05
N MET A 226 -1.49 12.64 -9.48
CA MET A 226 -2.65 11.80 -9.82
C MET A 226 -3.99 12.43 -9.40
N ALA A 227 -4.03 13.17 -8.31
CA ALA A 227 -5.23 13.87 -7.85
C ALA A 227 -5.73 14.92 -8.87
N SER A 228 -4.87 15.36 -9.81
CA SER A 228 -5.23 16.30 -10.89
C SER A 228 -5.70 15.61 -12.18
N ILE A 229 -5.67 14.26 -12.27
CA ILE A 229 -6.12 13.53 -13.44
C ILE A 229 -7.64 13.55 -13.49
N LYS A 230 -8.18 14.15 -14.56
CA LYS A 230 -9.60 14.09 -14.85
C LYS A 230 -9.98 12.68 -15.34
N ASN A 231 -11.14 12.21 -14.90
CA ASN A 231 -11.64 10.86 -15.25
C ASN A 231 -10.67 9.73 -14.92
N LEU A 232 -9.96 9.84 -13.80
CA LEU A 232 -9.06 8.81 -13.29
C LEU A 232 -9.75 7.44 -13.26
N THR A 233 -9.05 6.41 -13.73
CA THR A 233 -9.49 5.02 -13.74
C THR A 233 -8.47 4.09 -13.07
N VAL A 234 -8.83 2.82 -12.87
CA VAL A 234 -7.87 1.83 -12.37
C VAL A 234 -6.79 1.50 -13.41
N ASN A 235 -7.03 1.79 -14.69
CA ASN A 235 -6.00 1.66 -15.71
C ASN A 235 -4.85 2.64 -15.43
N ASP A 236 -5.19 3.92 -15.20
CA ASP A 236 -4.20 4.97 -14.87
C ASP A 236 -3.47 4.70 -13.56
N GLU A 237 -4.14 4.07 -12.59
CA GLU A 237 -3.54 3.82 -11.27
C GLU A 237 -2.63 2.58 -11.25
N THR A 238 -3.01 1.51 -11.97
CA THR A 238 -2.40 0.19 -11.74
C THR A 238 -2.14 -0.60 -13.02
N VAL A 239 -3.08 -0.65 -13.97
CA VAL A 239 -3.00 -1.55 -15.14
C VAL A 239 -1.85 -1.19 -16.05
N ASP A 240 -1.70 0.10 -16.38
CA ASP A 240 -0.66 0.59 -17.29
C ASP A 240 0.75 0.31 -16.74
N ASP A 241 0.92 0.47 -15.43
CA ASP A 241 2.19 0.20 -14.76
C ASP A 241 2.50 -1.29 -14.70
N ALA A 242 1.50 -2.14 -14.47
CA ALA A 242 1.66 -3.59 -14.51
C ALA A 242 2.04 -4.06 -15.91
N ALA A 243 1.43 -3.51 -16.97
CA ALA A 243 1.80 -3.80 -18.35
C ALA A 243 3.23 -3.32 -18.68
N ALA A 244 3.61 -2.14 -18.19
CA ALA A 244 4.98 -1.63 -18.32
C ALA A 244 6.00 -2.50 -17.58
N ALA A 245 5.66 -3.04 -16.41
CA ALA A 245 6.48 -3.98 -15.67
C ALA A 245 6.69 -5.30 -16.44
N VAL A 246 5.64 -5.84 -17.05
CA VAL A 246 5.74 -6.99 -17.97
C VAL A 246 6.67 -6.66 -19.14
N ALA A 247 6.47 -5.52 -19.81
CA ALA A 247 7.29 -5.09 -20.93
C ALA A 247 8.77 -4.93 -20.58
N LEU A 248 9.09 -4.52 -19.34
CA LEU A 248 10.45 -4.46 -18.83
C LEU A 248 11.05 -5.88 -18.72
N LEU A 249 10.33 -6.83 -18.12
CA LEU A 249 10.81 -8.21 -17.96
C LEU A 249 11.06 -8.90 -19.29
N LEU A 250 10.17 -8.72 -20.27
CA LEU A 250 10.30 -9.30 -21.63
C LEU A 250 11.59 -8.87 -22.34
N LYS A 251 12.18 -7.75 -21.96
CA LYS A 251 13.43 -7.20 -22.53
C LYS A 251 14.65 -7.36 -21.62
N THR A 252 14.48 -7.94 -20.43
CA THR A 252 15.55 -8.03 -19.42
C THR A 252 16.43 -9.25 -19.70
N PRO A 253 17.75 -9.06 -19.88
CA PRO A 253 18.67 -10.18 -20.03
C PRO A 253 18.63 -11.14 -18.85
N GLY A 254 18.63 -12.45 -19.13
CA GLY A 254 18.55 -13.50 -18.12
C GLY A 254 17.12 -13.91 -17.76
N ILE A 255 16.10 -13.23 -18.28
CA ILE A 255 14.69 -13.62 -18.18
C ILE A 255 14.26 -14.37 -19.43
N ASP A 256 13.47 -15.42 -19.28
CA ASP A 256 12.81 -16.10 -20.39
C ASP A 256 11.52 -15.33 -20.78
N PRO A 257 11.46 -14.69 -21.94
CA PRO A 257 10.31 -13.90 -22.34
C PRO A 257 9.04 -14.74 -22.58
N LYS A 258 9.16 -16.07 -22.69
CA LYS A 258 8.02 -16.98 -22.82
C LYS A 258 7.45 -17.42 -21.47
N ARG A 259 8.14 -17.09 -20.37
CA ARG A 259 7.81 -17.51 -19.00
C ARG A 259 7.67 -16.33 -18.06
N VAL A 260 6.97 -15.28 -18.52
CA VAL A 260 6.63 -14.10 -17.70
C VAL A 260 5.20 -14.25 -17.18
N PHE A 261 5.06 -14.21 -15.86
CA PHE A 261 3.81 -14.37 -15.12
C PHE A 261 3.46 -13.08 -14.39
N VAL A 262 2.19 -12.93 -14.00
CA VAL A 262 1.72 -11.80 -13.19
C VAL A 262 0.94 -12.32 -11.99
N LEU A 263 1.30 -11.85 -10.80
CA LEU A 263 0.53 -12.05 -9.57
C LEU A 263 -0.12 -10.72 -9.18
N GLY A 264 -1.43 -10.73 -8.98
CA GLY A 264 -2.16 -9.61 -8.42
C GLY A 264 -2.69 -9.92 -7.04
N HIS A 265 -2.39 -9.05 -6.06
CA HIS A 265 -2.93 -9.14 -4.72
C HIS A 265 -4.14 -8.24 -4.56
N SER A 266 -5.21 -8.72 -3.93
CA SER A 266 -6.39 -7.92 -3.60
C SER A 266 -6.99 -7.22 -4.83
N LEU A 267 -7.00 -5.88 -4.91
CA LEU A 267 -7.38 -5.11 -6.09
C LEU A 267 -6.55 -5.53 -7.32
N GLY A 268 -5.25 -5.76 -7.17
CA GLY A 268 -4.39 -6.25 -8.25
C GLY A 268 -4.91 -7.58 -8.84
N GLY A 269 -5.39 -8.49 -7.98
CA GLY A 269 -6.01 -9.75 -8.40
C GLY A 269 -7.34 -9.55 -9.14
N MET A 270 -8.11 -8.56 -8.73
CA MET A 270 -9.38 -8.19 -9.36
C MET A 270 -9.21 -7.73 -10.81
N ILE A 271 -8.09 -7.06 -11.15
CA ILE A 271 -7.91 -6.38 -12.43
C ILE A 271 -7.00 -7.13 -13.42
N LEU A 272 -6.54 -8.35 -13.12
CA LEU A 272 -5.57 -9.08 -13.97
C LEU A 272 -6.03 -9.28 -15.40
N HIS A 273 -7.34 -9.41 -15.65
CA HIS A 273 -7.90 -9.50 -17.00
C HIS A 273 -7.58 -8.25 -17.85
N ARG A 274 -7.55 -7.04 -17.24
CA ARG A 274 -7.12 -5.81 -17.93
C ARG A 274 -5.62 -5.81 -18.19
N VAL A 275 -4.82 -6.29 -17.23
CA VAL A 275 -3.36 -6.42 -17.44
C VAL A 275 -3.05 -7.33 -18.62
N VAL A 276 -3.74 -8.47 -18.76
CA VAL A 276 -3.57 -9.37 -19.92
C VAL A 276 -3.97 -8.70 -21.22
N LYS A 277 -4.99 -7.87 -21.22
CA LYS A 277 -5.41 -7.14 -22.41
C LYS A 277 -4.32 -6.19 -22.92
N GLU A 278 -3.61 -5.51 -22.01
CA GLU A 278 -2.51 -4.61 -22.34
C GLU A 278 -1.17 -5.35 -22.54
N ALA A 279 -1.00 -6.52 -21.93
CA ALA A 279 0.21 -7.34 -22.01
C ALA A 279 -0.14 -8.82 -22.32
N PRO A 280 -0.60 -9.13 -23.54
CA PRO A 280 -1.09 -10.48 -23.90
C PRO A 280 -0.01 -11.56 -23.91
N GLN A 281 1.28 -11.18 -23.82
CA GLN A 281 2.42 -12.10 -23.75
C GLN A 281 2.58 -12.78 -22.38
N VAL A 282 1.80 -12.36 -21.38
CA VAL A 282 1.79 -13.00 -20.06
C VAL A 282 1.45 -14.48 -20.16
N ARG A 283 2.31 -15.33 -19.62
CA ARG A 283 2.20 -16.79 -19.69
C ARG A 283 1.13 -17.36 -18.78
N GLY A 284 0.91 -16.76 -17.63
CA GLY A 284 -0.08 -17.20 -16.64
C GLY A 284 -0.32 -16.18 -15.53
N LEU A 285 -1.42 -16.36 -14.81
CA LEU A 285 -1.94 -15.40 -13.84
C LEU A 285 -2.09 -16.02 -12.46
N ILE A 286 -1.72 -15.27 -11.43
CA ILE A 286 -1.91 -15.66 -10.04
C ILE A 286 -2.79 -14.62 -9.37
N VAL A 287 -3.97 -15.03 -8.93
CA VAL A 287 -4.90 -14.23 -8.14
C VAL A 287 -4.67 -14.55 -6.68
N MET A 288 -4.16 -13.59 -5.94
CA MET A 288 -3.87 -13.72 -4.51
C MET A 288 -4.88 -12.85 -3.74
N ALA A 289 -5.87 -13.48 -3.08
CA ALA A 289 -6.98 -12.82 -2.40
C ALA A 289 -7.69 -11.75 -3.27
N GLY A 290 -7.93 -12.05 -4.54
CA GLY A 290 -8.56 -11.12 -5.48
C GLY A 290 -10.07 -11.05 -5.32
N SER A 291 -10.62 -9.85 -5.11
CA SER A 291 -12.07 -9.66 -4.97
C SER A 291 -12.81 -9.96 -6.28
N THR A 292 -14.00 -10.51 -6.13
CA THR A 292 -14.96 -10.79 -7.22
C THR A 292 -16.17 -9.85 -7.18
N ARG A 293 -16.25 -9.03 -6.16
CA ARG A 293 -17.37 -8.15 -5.85
C ARG A 293 -16.98 -6.69 -6.01
N ARG A 294 -17.95 -5.83 -6.09
CA ARG A 294 -17.73 -4.38 -6.17
C ARG A 294 -16.96 -3.90 -4.93
N LEU A 295 -15.94 -3.08 -5.16
CA LEU A 295 -15.07 -2.62 -4.08
C LEU A 295 -15.83 -1.81 -3.02
N ASP A 296 -16.82 -1.01 -3.41
CA ASP A 296 -17.67 -0.27 -2.48
C ASP A 296 -18.49 -1.18 -1.56
N GLU A 297 -19.00 -2.31 -2.05
CA GLU A 297 -19.69 -3.33 -1.23
C GLU A 297 -18.73 -4.03 -0.27
N VAL A 298 -17.53 -4.37 -0.76
CA VAL A 298 -16.49 -5.01 0.05
C VAL A 298 -16.03 -4.11 1.19
N ILE A 299 -15.84 -2.81 0.95
CA ILE A 299 -15.48 -1.83 1.99
C ILE A 299 -16.57 -1.73 3.07
N LEU A 300 -17.84 -1.72 2.69
CA LEU A 300 -18.95 -1.70 3.65
C LEU A 300 -19.01 -2.99 4.48
N GLU A 301 -18.76 -4.16 3.86
CA GLU A 301 -18.69 -5.44 4.56
C GLU A 301 -17.52 -5.49 5.55
N GLN A 302 -16.33 -5.05 5.15
CA GLN A 302 -15.16 -4.92 6.03
C GLN A 302 -15.45 -4.01 7.21
N THR A 303 -16.06 -2.85 6.97
CA THR A 303 -16.42 -1.89 8.01
C THR A 303 -17.40 -2.49 9.01
N ALA A 304 -18.42 -3.16 8.53
CA ALA A 304 -19.40 -3.84 9.38
C ALA A 304 -18.75 -4.97 10.20
N PHE A 305 -17.85 -5.72 9.59
CA PHE A 305 -17.09 -6.78 10.28
C PHE A 305 -16.22 -6.20 11.41
N ILE A 306 -15.44 -5.16 11.12
CA ILE A 306 -14.57 -4.51 12.12
C ILE A 306 -15.41 -3.91 13.27
N ALA A 307 -16.52 -3.27 12.94
CA ALA A 307 -17.45 -2.75 13.93
C ALA A 307 -18.01 -3.88 14.82
N GLY A 308 -18.33 -5.03 14.23
CA GLY A 308 -18.85 -6.20 14.93
C GLY A 308 -17.85 -6.89 15.87
N LEU A 309 -16.55 -6.59 15.74
CA LEU A 309 -15.53 -7.09 16.68
C LEU A 309 -15.48 -6.31 18.00
N LYS A 310 -16.12 -5.14 18.07
CA LYS A 310 -16.19 -4.33 19.29
C LYS A 310 -17.38 -4.77 20.13
N GLU A 311 -17.16 -5.04 21.40
CA GLU A 311 -18.22 -5.37 22.37
C GLU A 311 -19.27 -4.25 22.46
N HIS A 312 -18.80 -2.99 22.45
CA HIS A 312 -19.64 -1.80 22.40
C HIS A 312 -19.06 -0.77 21.42
N LEU A 313 -19.92 -0.30 20.49
CA LEU A 313 -19.60 0.82 19.62
C LEU A 313 -19.82 2.14 20.38
N THR A 314 -18.83 3.00 20.38
CA THR A 314 -18.98 4.39 20.81
C THR A 314 -19.88 5.16 19.84
N ASP A 315 -20.41 6.31 20.25
CA ASP A 315 -21.19 7.15 19.35
C ASP A 315 -20.34 7.70 18.19
N ALA A 316 -19.05 7.93 18.42
CA ALA A 316 -18.10 8.28 17.36
C ALA A 316 -17.93 7.14 16.34
N ASP A 317 -17.82 5.88 16.79
CA ASP A 317 -17.76 4.72 15.90
C ASP A 317 -19.01 4.61 15.01
N LYS A 318 -20.19 4.79 15.63
CA LYS A 318 -21.47 4.74 14.90
C LYS A 318 -21.57 5.85 13.86
N GLN A 319 -21.18 7.09 14.24
CA GLN A 319 -21.17 8.23 13.32
C GLN A 319 -20.24 8.00 12.14
N GLU A 320 -19.07 7.42 12.36
CA GLU A 320 -18.10 7.13 11.29
C GLU A 320 -18.61 6.06 10.34
N VAL A 321 -19.18 4.97 10.85
CA VAL A 321 -19.82 3.94 10.04
C VAL A 321 -20.96 4.52 9.21
N GLU A 322 -21.81 5.35 9.79
CA GLU A 322 -22.93 5.98 9.08
C GLU A 322 -22.45 7.02 8.06
N LYS A 323 -21.37 7.76 8.35
CA LYS A 323 -20.73 8.66 7.38
C LYS A 323 -20.23 7.88 6.17
N LEU A 324 -19.52 6.77 6.39
CA LEU A 324 -19.02 5.92 5.31
C LEU A 324 -20.17 5.36 4.46
N LYS A 325 -21.22 4.84 5.09
CA LYS A 325 -22.41 4.35 4.37
C LYS A 325 -23.03 5.44 3.50
N LYS A 326 -23.17 6.67 4.02
CA LYS A 326 -23.71 7.81 3.27
C LYS A 326 -22.82 8.19 2.09
N GLU A 327 -21.51 8.24 2.29
CA GLU A 327 -20.56 8.52 1.22
C GLU A 327 -20.62 7.45 0.11
N MET A 328 -20.63 6.17 0.47
CA MET A 328 -20.74 5.08 -0.51
C MET A 328 -22.12 5.05 -1.20
N ALA A 329 -23.19 5.42 -0.51
CA ALA A 329 -24.53 5.50 -1.08
C ALA A 329 -24.64 6.54 -2.21
N ARG A 330 -23.83 7.60 -2.21
CA ARG A 330 -23.75 8.59 -3.29
C ARG A 330 -23.42 7.96 -4.65
N LEU A 331 -22.68 6.85 -4.65
CA LEU A 331 -22.39 6.09 -5.88
C LEU A 331 -23.63 5.45 -6.52
N ASN A 332 -24.78 5.43 -5.82
CA ASN A 332 -26.04 4.91 -6.35
C ASN A 332 -26.96 6.02 -6.89
N ASP A 333 -26.55 7.29 -6.77
CA ASP A 333 -27.25 8.41 -7.36
C ASP A 333 -27.17 8.28 -8.90
N PRO A 334 -28.33 8.28 -9.61
CA PRO A 334 -28.32 8.21 -11.08
C PRO A 334 -27.58 9.37 -11.75
N ASP A 335 -27.50 10.53 -11.10
CA ASP A 335 -26.81 11.71 -11.63
C ASP A 335 -25.31 11.74 -11.35
N ILE A 336 -24.80 10.83 -10.53
CA ILE A 336 -23.39 10.82 -10.11
C ILE A 336 -22.42 10.70 -11.31
N ALA A 337 -22.85 10.05 -12.37
CA ALA A 337 -22.05 9.89 -13.59
C ALA A 337 -21.80 11.22 -14.32
N ASN A 338 -22.63 12.23 -14.10
CA ASN A 338 -22.49 13.58 -14.65
C ASN A 338 -21.48 14.42 -13.82
N HIS A 339 -21.02 13.91 -12.68
CA HIS A 339 -20.07 14.54 -11.77
C HIS A 339 -18.78 13.70 -11.60
N PRO A 340 -18.04 13.38 -12.68
CA PRO A 340 -16.90 12.46 -12.64
C PRO A 340 -15.75 12.95 -11.75
N ASP A 341 -15.63 14.27 -11.57
CA ASP A 341 -14.62 14.92 -10.72
C ASP A 341 -15.05 15.02 -9.24
N ALA A 342 -16.30 14.68 -8.91
CA ALA A 342 -16.73 14.61 -7.51
C ALA A 342 -15.91 13.53 -6.79
N VAL A 343 -15.67 13.75 -5.49
CA VAL A 343 -14.81 12.89 -4.68
C VAL A 343 -15.66 12.11 -3.66
N ILE A 344 -15.43 10.81 -3.56
CA ILE A 344 -16.02 9.91 -2.56
C ILE A 344 -14.86 9.18 -1.88
N MET A 345 -14.76 9.27 -0.56
CA MET A 345 -13.65 8.70 0.22
C MET A 345 -12.25 9.13 -0.28
N GLY A 346 -12.11 10.37 -0.72
CA GLY A 346 -10.83 10.90 -1.24
C GLY A 346 -10.46 10.45 -2.66
N VAL A 347 -11.36 9.73 -3.35
CA VAL A 347 -11.13 9.16 -4.69
C VAL A 347 -12.16 9.73 -5.66
N PRO A 348 -11.77 10.12 -6.89
CA PRO A 348 -12.71 10.62 -7.91
C PRO A 348 -13.82 9.60 -8.23
N VAL A 349 -15.01 10.10 -8.48
CA VAL A 349 -16.17 9.26 -8.84
C VAL A 349 -15.91 8.44 -10.09
N SER A 350 -15.16 8.97 -11.07
CA SER A 350 -14.78 8.26 -12.29
C SER A 350 -14.08 6.92 -12.00
N TYR A 351 -13.21 6.88 -10.99
CA TYR A 351 -12.51 5.66 -10.56
C TYR A 351 -13.47 4.61 -9.98
N TRP A 352 -14.41 5.05 -9.12
CA TRP A 352 -15.43 4.17 -8.56
C TRP A 352 -16.35 3.59 -9.63
N LEU A 353 -16.78 4.43 -10.58
CA LEU A 353 -17.64 4.00 -11.68
C LEU A 353 -16.90 3.05 -12.63
N ASP A 354 -15.60 3.22 -12.81
CA ASP A 354 -14.77 2.31 -13.59
C ASP A 354 -14.68 0.93 -12.92
N LEU A 355 -14.39 0.89 -11.61
CA LEU A 355 -14.37 -0.37 -10.83
C LEU A 355 -15.71 -1.07 -10.78
N ARG A 356 -16.83 -0.33 -10.75
CA ARG A 356 -18.18 -0.90 -10.74
C ARG A 356 -18.55 -1.62 -12.03
N LYS A 357 -17.85 -1.38 -13.14
CA LYS A 357 -18.04 -2.09 -14.41
C LYS A 357 -17.39 -3.47 -14.43
N LEU A 358 -16.49 -3.76 -13.47
CA LEU A 358 -15.74 -5.01 -13.44
C LEU A 358 -16.59 -6.18 -12.97
N ASN A 359 -16.43 -7.29 -13.67
CA ASN A 359 -16.91 -8.61 -13.23
C ASN A 359 -15.79 -9.64 -13.41
N PRO A 360 -14.77 -9.62 -12.52
CA PRO A 360 -13.53 -10.36 -12.72
C PRO A 360 -13.72 -11.85 -12.98
N PRO A 361 -14.64 -12.59 -12.30
CA PRO A 361 -14.87 -13.99 -12.60
C PRO A 361 -15.44 -14.24 -14.01
N GLN A 362 -16.33 -13.37 -14.49
CA GLN A 362 -16.90 -13.50 -15.83
C GLN A 362 -15.87 -13.18 -16.91
N GLU A 363 -15.07 -12.14 -16.71
CA GLU A 363 -14.02 -11.71 -17.63
C GLU A 363 -12.90 -12.76 -17.72
N ALA A 364 -12.56 -13.39 -16.60
CA ALA A 364 -11.58 -14.46 -16.54
C ALA A 364 -11.98 -15.71 -17.35
N LYS A 365 -13.27 -15.94 -17.63
CA LYS A 365 -13.71 -17.07 -18.48
C LYS A 365 -13.16 -17.01 -19.90
N SER A 366 -12.94 -15.81 -20.42
CA SER A 366 -12.43 -15.59 -21.78
C SER A 366 -10.91 -15.62 -21.88
N LEU A 367 -10.19 -15.63 -20.75
CA LEU A 367 -8.73 -15.67 -20.75
C LEU A 367 -8.24 -17.07 -21.12
N THR A 368 -7.16 -17.11 -21.89
CA THR A 368 -6.50 -18.37 -22.32
C THR A 368 -5.32 -18.74 -21.43
N GLN A 369 -4.87 -17.81 -20.60
CA GLN A 369 -3.76 -18.04 -19.68
C GLN A 369 -4.17 -18.98 -18.54
N PRO A 370 -3.33 -19.97 -18.16
CA PRO A 370 -3.56 -20.74 -16.96
C PRO A 370 -3.62 -19.84 -15.73
N MET A 371 -4.42 -20.20 -14.75
CA MET A 371 -4.62 -19.39 -13.55
C MET A 371 -4.38 -20.20 -12.25
N LEU A 372 -3.78 -19.53 -11.27
CA LEU A 372 -3.70 -19.99 -9.89
C LEU A 372 -4.47 -19.01 -9.00
N ILE A 373 -5.43 -19.51 -8.25
CA ILE A 373 -6.27 -18.69 -7.37
C ILE A 373 -6.04 -19.11 -5.93
N LEU A 374 -5.51 -18.17 -5.13
CA LEU A 374 -5.12 -18.37 -3.75
C LEU A 374 -6.04 -17.59 -2.82
N GLN A 375 -6.48 -18.22 -1.72
CA GLN A 375 -7.35 -17.57 -0.73
C GLN A 375 -7.01 -18.00 0.68
N GLY A 376 -6.94 -17.02 1.60
CA GLY A 376 -6.83 -17.25 3.04
C GLY A 376 -8.20 -17.39 3.72
N GLY A 377 -8.37 -18.38 4.60
CA GLY A 377 -9.62 -18.59 5.34
C GLY A 377 -9.85 -17.61 6.49
N LYS A 378 -8.78 -16.97 6.97
CA LYS A 378 -8.84 -15.90 8.00
C LYS A 378 -8.87 -14.51 7.40
N ASP A 379 -9.06 -14.40 6.09
CA ASP A 379 -9.20 -13.12 5.40
C ASP A 379 -10.59 -12.53 5.67
N TYR A 380 -10.63 -11.32 6.28
CA TYR A 380 -11.87 -10.57 6.46
C TYR A 380 -12.05 -9.47 5.41
N GLN A 381 -11.01 -9.17 4.63
CA GLN A 381 -11.07 -8.13 3.59
C GLN A 381 -11.66 -8.70 2.29
N VAL A 382 -11.10 -9.81 1.81
CA VAL A 382 -11.62 -10.58 0.68
C VAL A 382 -11.93 -11.98 1.20
N THR A 383 -13.20 -12.32 1.27
CA THR A 383 -13.66 -13.49 2.04
C THR A 383 -13.77 -14.76 1.20
N GLU A 384 -14.03 -15.88 1.86
CA GLU A 384 -14.31 -17.16 1.19
C GLU A 384 -15.45 -17.07 0.16
N LYS A 385 -16.33 -16.06 0.28
CA LYS A 385 -17.37 -15.78 -0.71
C LYS A 385 -16.77 -15.44 -2.07
N ASP A 386 -15.68 -14.66 -2.09
CA ASP A 386 -14.97 -14.33 -3.34
C ASP A 386 -14.31 -15.57 -3.94
N PHE A 387 -13.71 -16.41 -3.10
CA PHE A 387 -13.12 -17.68 -3.54
C PHE A 387 -14.17 -18.65 -4.12
N ALA A 388 -15.36 -18.73 -3.50
CA ALA A 388 -16.49 -19.49 -4.01
C ALA A 388 -16.96 -18.95 -5.37
N ASN A 389 -17.02 -17.63 -5.55
CA ASN A 389 -17.37 -17.02 -6.82
C ASN A 389 -16.34 -17.34 -7.92
N TRP A 390 -15.03 -17.29 -7.63
CA TRP A 390 -13.98 -17.73 -8.54
C TRP A 390 -14.16 -19.19 -8.95
N LYS A 391 -14.39 -20.09 -7.98
CA LYS A 391 -14.63 -21.52 -8.25
C LYS A 391 -15.86 -21.73 -9.11
N ALA A 392 -16.98 -21.10 -8.78
CA ALA A 392 -18.23 -21.24 -9.52
C ALA A 392 -18.06 -20.79 -10.99
N ALA A 393 -17.33 -19.70 -11.23
CA ALA A 393 -17.14 -19.15 -12.58
C ALA A 393 -16.18 -19.99 -13.44
N LEU A 394 -15.13 -20.58 -12.83
CA LEU A 394 -14.01 -21.18 -13.55
C LEU A 394 -13.89 -22.70 -13.36
N SER A 395 -14.90 -23.35 -12.75
CA SER A 395 -14.90 -24.80 -12.50
C SER A 395 -14.79 -25.65 -13.78
N GLY A 396 -15.21 -25.13 -14.92
CA GLY A 396 -15.08 -25.81 -16.23
C GLY A 396 -13.68 -25.72 -16.87
N ARG A 397 -12.79 -24.87 -16.33
CA ARG A 397 -11.44 -24.66 -16.87
C ARG A 397 -10.43 -25.64 -16.21
N LYS A 398 -9.84 -26.52 -16.98
CA LYS A 398 -8.84 -27.52 -16.49
C LYS A 398 -7.48 -26.89 -16.17
N ASP A 399 -7.21 -25.70 -16.71
CA ASP A 399 -5.98 -24.93 -16.53
C ASP A 399 -6.05 -23.92 -15.37
N VAL A 400 -7.12 -24.01 -14.52
CA VAL A 400 -7.26 -23.21 -13.31
C VAL A 400 -7.02 -24.09 -12.08
N THR A 401 -6.10 -23.63 -11.22
CA THR A 401 -5.78 -24.27 -9.94
C THR A 401 -6.29 -23.40 -8.79
N PHE A 402 -6.95 -24.02 -7.81
CA PHE A 402 -7.46 -23.34 -6.62
C PHE A 402 -6.73 -23.85 -5.39
N LYS A 403 -6.26 -22.93 -4.55
CA LYS A 403 -5.62 -23.22 -3.27
C LYS A 403 -6.27 -22.41 -2.15
N PHE A 404 -6.64 -23.09 -1.08
CA PHE A 404 -7.25 -22.49 0.09
C PHE A 404 -6.44 -22.77 1.33
N TYR A 405 -6.13 -21.72 2.10
CA TYR A 405 -5.29 -21.78 3.30
C TYR A 405 -6.12 -21.39 4.52
N PRO A 406 -6.67 -22.32 5.29
CA PRO A 406 -7.71 -22.04 6.30
C PRO A 406 -7.25 -21.11 7.43
N ASN A 407 -5.95 -21.06 7.71
CA ASN A 407 -5.39 -20.33 8.85
C ASN A 407 -4.70 -19.02 8.46
N LEU A 408 -4.73 -18.61 7.18
CA LEU A 408 -4.03 -17.42 6.70
C LEU A 408 -5.01 -16.28 6.50
N TYR A 409 -4.55 -15.06 6.89
CA TYR A 409 -5.29 -13.82 6.62
C TYR A 409 -4.90 -13.20 5.26
N HIS A 410 -5.37 -12.01 4.96
CA HIS A 410 -5.25 -11.35 3.64
C HIS A 410 -3.82 -11.29 3.08
N SER A 411 -2.80 -11.08 3.93
CA SER A 411 -1.39 -11.07 3.52
C SER A 411 -0.72 -12.46 3.51
N PHE A 412 -1.50 -13.53 3.59
CA PHE A 412 -1.04 -14.94 3.56
C PHE A 412 -0.06 -15.30 4.68
N MET A 413 -0.28 -14.74 5.84
CA MET A 413 0.40 -15.05 7.10
C MET A 413 -0.62 -15.64 8.08
N PRO A 414 -0.20 -16.41 9.11
CA PRO A 414 -1.09 -16.93 10.13
C PRO A 414 -1.79 -15.81 10.91
N GLY A 415 -3.10 -15.93 11.14
CA GLY A 415 -3.87 -14.91 11.86
C GLY A 415 -5.18 -15.42 12.42
N GLU A 416 -5.85 -14.54 13.18
CA GLU A 416 -7.11 -14.81 13.90
C GLU A 416 -8.32 -14.09 13.26
N LYS A 417 -8.17 -13.59 12.03
CA LYS A 417 -9.19 -12.84 11.30
C LYS A 417 -9.55 -11.51 11.97
N THR A 418 -8.55 -10.76 12.40
CA THR A 418 -8.72 -9.46 13.06
C THR A 418 -7.79 -8.39 12.49
N PRO A 419 -8.11 -7.10 12.64
CA PRO A 419 -7.17 -6.03 12.27
C PRO A 419 -5.83 -6.09 13.02
N ALA A 420 -5.80 -6.64 14.23
CA ALA A 420 -4.57 -6.80 15.01
C ALA A 420 -3.55 -7.78 14.40
N ASP A 421 -3.97 -8.62 13.44
CA ASP A 421 -3.05 -9.53 12.75
C ASP A 421 -2.01 -8.76 11.92
N TYR A 422 -2.37 -7.57 11.41
CA TYR A 422 -1.46 -6.73 10.63
C TYR A 422 -0.38 -6.02 11.46
N GLU A 423 -0.56 -5.95 12.77
CA GLU A 423 0.39 -5.32 13.71
C GLU A 423 1.43 -6.33 14.24
N LYS A 424 1.20 -7.63 14.02
CA LYS A 424 2.11 -8.69 14.44
C LYS A 424 3.16 -8.93 13.37
N PRO A 425 4.47 -8.94 13.71
CA PRO A 425 5.51 -9.34 12.77
C PRO A 425 5.29 -10.76 12.26
N GLY A 426 5.36 -10.95 10.94
CA GLY A 426 5.17 -12.24 10.32
C GLY A 426 5.76 -12.27 8.91
N HIS A 427 5.59 -13.41 8.24
CA HIS A 427 6.00 -13.63 6.86
C HIS A 427 4.94 -14.41 6.11
N VAL A 428 4.85 -14.19 4.81
CA VAL A 428 4.12 -15.08 3.91
C VAL A 428 4.62 -16.51 4.16
N VAL A 429 3.72 -17.44 4.43
CA VAL A 429 4.14 -18.80 4.78
C VAL A 429 4.83 -19.51 3.61
N LYS A 430 5.81 -20.34 3.94
CA LYS A 430 6.57 -21.11 2.94
C LYS A 430 5.68 -21.90 1.99
N GLU A 431 4.59 -22.48 2.48
CA GLU A 431 3.64 -23.25 1.67
C GLU A 431 3.11 -22.44 0.47
N VAL A 432 2.77 -21.17 0.67
CA VAL A 432 2.30 -20.29 -0.40
C VAL A 432 3.40 -20.03 -1.43
N VAL A 433 4.63 -19.78 -0.98
CA VAL A 433 5.79 -19.59 -1.87
C VAL A 433 6.05 -20.86 -2.69
N ASP A 434 6.02 -22.04 -2.06
CA ASP A 434 6.25 -23.33 -2.71
C ASP A 434 5.14 -23.66 -3.74
N ASP A 435 3.89 -23.37 -3.42
CA ASP A 435 2.75 -23.56 -4.31
C ASP A 435 2.86 -22.67 -5.55
N ILE A 436 3.19 -21.39 -5.37
CA ILE A 436 3.43 -20.46 -6.48
C ILE A 436 4.61 -20.94 -7.34
N ALA A 437 5.74 -21.26 -6.73
CA ALA A 437 6.93 -21.71 -7.44
C ALA A 437 6.67 -22.99 -8.25
N SER A 438 6.00 -23.95 -7.64
CA SER A 438 5.64 -25.22 -8.29
C SER A 438 4.67 -25.02 -9.45
N TRP A 439 3.70 -24.11 -9.28
CA TRP A 439 2.73 -23.79 -10.33
C TRP A 439 3.40 -23.07 -11.51
N ILE A 440 4.29 -22.10 -11.27
CA ILE A 440 5.05 -21.39 -12.30
C ILE A 440 5.91 -22.38 -13.10
N ARG A 441 6.60 -23.32 -12.45
CA ARG A 441 7.42 -24.34 -13.14
C ARG A 441 6.58 -25.20 -14.08
N ARG A 442 5.45 -25.74 -13.61
CA ARG A 442 4.55 -26.59 -14.41
C ARG A 442 3.93 -25.88 -15.61
N ASN A 443 3.63 -24.60 -15.49
CA ASN A 443 2.98 -23.82 -16.54
C ASN A 443 3.99 -23.03 -17.40
N GLY A 444 5.27 -23.10 -17.08
CA GLY A 444 6.36 -22.52 -17.85
C GLY A 444 6.99 -23.45 -18.88
N GLU A 445 6.66 -24.73 -18.83
CA GLU A 445 7.06 -25.72 -19.84
C GLU A 445 6.07 -25.65 -21.04
#